data_e5e266c68586c41748eab0ee2f7f59d4
#
_entry.id   e5e266c68586c41748eab0ee2f7f59d4
#
_cell.length_a   1.000
_cell.length_b   1.000
_cell.length_c   1.000
_cell.angle_alpha   90.00
_cell.angle_beta   90.00
_cell.angle_gamma   90.00
#
_symmetry.space_group_name_H-M   'P 1'
#
loop_
_entity.id
_entity.type
_entity.pdbx_description
1 polymer ?
#
loop_
_entity_poly.entity_id
_entity_poly.type
_entity_poly.pdbx_seq_one_letter_code
_entity_poly.pdbx_strand_id
1 'polypeptide(L)'
;MAGVHLPSSPANGLLSSGMSDLPFHDAILQALEADPRYHPHAYEFVRDALHVAVKHFREGQEDHHVTGQEVLEGVRLHALAEYGPMARTILGEWGVDRGEDVGNLVYNLIETSYFGKNDGDSIEDFAGGYDFDRAFGEPFAPRLSRQKA
;
A
#
# COMPACT_ATOMS: atom_id res chain seq x y z
N MET A 1 16.52 -0.01 -11.63
CA MET A 1 15.47 0.83 -11.09
C MET A 1 15.08 0.40 -9.69
N ALA A 2 15.00 1.34 -8.80
CA ALA A 2 14.62 1.07 -7.44
C ALA A 2 13.12 0.80 -7.35
N GLY A 3 12.73 -0.03 -6.40
CA GLY A 3 11.32 -0.30 -6.18
C GLY A 3 11.09 -1.48 -5.29
N VAL A 4 9.90 -1.52 -4.74
CA VAL A 4 9.45 -2.58 -3.86
C VAL A 4 8.69 -3.60 -4.69
N HIS A 5 8.74 -4.86 -4.31
CA HIS A 5 8.01 -5.87 -5.08
C HIS A 5 7.45 -6.93 -4.14
N LEU A 6 6.41 -7.57 -4.64
CA LEU A 6 5.80 -8.70 -3.98
C LEU A 6 6.67 -9.94 -4.17
N PRO A 7 6.49 -10.95 -3.32
CA PRO A 7 7.16 -12.21 -3.54
C PRO A 7 6.83 -12.71 -4.93
N SER A 8 7.85 -13.02 -5.68
CA SER A 8 7.67 -13.38 -7.08
C SER A 8 7.67 -14.87 -7.30
N SER A 9 7.74 -15.64 -6.29
CA SER A 9 7.89 -17.06 -6.42
C SER A 9 6.75 -17.68 -7.23
N PRO A 10 7.04 -18.44 -8.24
CA PRO A 10 5.99 -19.19 -8.92
C PRO A 10 5.24 -20.11 -7.99
N ALA A 11 5.90 -20.54 -6.96
CA ALA A 11 5.23 -21.38 -5.97
C ALA A 11 4.05 -20.66 -5.37
N ASN A 12 4.13 -19.34 -5.28
CA ASN A 12 3.01 -18.59 -4.77
C ASN A 12 1.78 -18.78 -5.64
N GLY A 13 1.97 -18.79 -6.93
CA GLY A 13 0.86 -19.02 -7.83
C GLY A 13 0.26 -20.37 -7.67
N LEU A 14 1.10 -21.38 -7.46
CA LEU A 14 0.62 -22.73 -7.27
C LEU A 14 -0.11 -22.90 -5.95
N LEU A 15 0.30 -22.12 -4.97
CA LEU A 15 -0.29 -22.20 -3.64
C LEU A 15 -1.36 -21.14 -3.46
N SER A 16 -2.06 -20.81 -4.53
CA SER A 16 -3.00 -19.71 -4.52
C SER A 16 -4.18 -19.93 -3.59
N SER A 17 -4.45 -21.15 -3.21
CA SER A 17 -5.49 -21.36 -2.21
C SER A 17 -4.99 -20.88 -0.86
N GLY A 18 -5.74 -21.07 0.17
CA GLY A 18 -5.45 -20.48 1.47
C GLY A 18 -4.02 -20.62 1.97
N MET A 19 -3.28 -21.60 1.47
CA MET A 19 -1.93 -21.81 1.98
C MET A 19 -0.97 -20.67 1.68
N SER A 20 -1.17 -19.98 0.57
CA SER A 20 -0.27 -18.89 0.20
C SER A 20 -0.38 -17.72 1.18
N ASP A 21 -1.43 -17.65 1.98
CA ASP A 21 -1.60 -16.57 2.92
C ASP A 21 -0.88 -16.81 4.24
N LEU A 22 -0.42 -18.01 4.52
CA LEU A 22 0.24 -18.29 5.78
C LEU A 22 1.51 -17.49 5.99
N PRO A 23 2.43 -17.42 5.00
CA PRO A 23 3.62 -16.60 5.19
C PRO A 23 3.30 -15.13 5.40
N PHE A 24 2.23 -14.65 4.79
CA PHE A 24 1.85 -13.27 4.96
C PHE A 24 1.31 -13.02 6.36
N HIS A 25 0.49 -13.93 6.89
CA HIS A 25 -0.02 -13.79 8.24
C HIS A 25 1.12 -13.81 9.26
N ASP A 26 2.10 -14.68 9.05
CA ASP A 26 3.28 -14.70 9.91
C ASP A 26 4.04 -13.38 9.84
N ALA A 27 4.17 -12.83 8.65
CA ALA A 27 4.85 -11.57 8.48
C ALA A 27 4.13 -10.45 9.23
N ILE A 28 2.80 -10.44 9.15
CA ILE A 28 2.01 -9.45 9.88
C ILE A 28 2.26 -9.56 11.38
N LEU A 29 2.25 -10.79 11.91
CA LEU A 29 2.48 -10.97 13.34
C LEU A 29 3.85 -10.46 13.74
N GLN A 30 4.88 -10.76 12.96
CA GLN A 30 6.21 -10.27 13.24
C GLN A 30 6.28 -8.75 13.17
N ALA A 31 5.62 -8.17 12.17
CA ALA A 31 5.62 -6.73 12.01
C ALA A 31 4.94 -6.06 13.20
N LEU A 32 3.84 -6.63 13.68
CA LEU A 32 3.12 -6.06 14.82
C LEU A 32 3.93 -6.13 16.09
N GLU A 33 4.72 -7.19 16.24
CA GLU A 33 5.61 -7.29 17.39
C GLU A 33 6.64 -6.18 17.40
N ALA A 34 7.22 -5.90 16.25
CA ALA A 34 8.25 -4.88 16.14
C ALA A 34 7.67 -3.47 16.15
N ASP A 35 6.48 -3.30 15.60
CA ASP A 35 5.88 -1.98 15.43
C ASP A 35 4.36 -2.08 15.58
N PRO A 36 3.83 -1.87 16.77
CA PRO A 36 2.40 -2.05 17.02
C PRO A 36 1.53 -0.85 16.64
N ARG A 37 2.09 0.12 15.92
CA ARG A 37 1.34 1.35 15.61
C ARG A 37 0.16 1.15 14.69
N TYR A 38 0.17 0.08 13.88
CA TYR A 38 -0.79 -0.07 12.80
C TYR A 38 -1.69 -1.28 13.01
N HIS A 39 -2.91 -1.14 12.56
CA HIS A 39 -3.87 -2.24 12.63
C HIS A 39 -3.44 -3.35 11.65
N PRO A 40 -3.67 -4.63 11.98
CA PRO A 40 -3.30 -5.71 11.07
C PRO A 40 -3.89 -5.57 9.66
N HIS A 41 -5.10 -5.05 9.54
CA HIS A 41 -5.72 -4.87 8.23
C HIS A 41 -4.97 -3.87 7.37
N ALA A 42 -4.20 -2.97 7.96
CA ALA A 42 -3.40 -2.04 7.19
C ALA A 42 -2.38 -2.78 6.33
N TYR A 43 -1.83 -3.87 6.86
CA TYR A 43 -0.85 -4.66 6.10
C TYR A 43 -1.51 -5.35 4.92
N GLU A 44 -2.71 -5.90 5.11
CA GLU A 44 -3.44 -6.50 4.00
C GLU A 44 -3.76 -5.46 2.94
N PHE A 45 -4.19 -4.29 3.39
CA PHE A 45 -4.50 -3.21 2.47
C PHE A 45 -3.27 -2.81 1.65
N VAL A 46 -2.13 -2.67 2.30
CA VAL A 46 -0.91 -2.25 1.59
C VAL A 46 -0.48 -3.31 0.59
N ARG A 47 -0.61 -4.59 0.94
CA ARG A 47 -0.32 -5.64 -0.03
C ARG A 47 -1.19 -5.50 -1.26
N ASP A 48 -2.49 -5.28 -1.05
CA ASP A 48 -3.41 -5.14 -2.18
C ASP A 48 -3.12 -3.88 -2.97
N ALA A 49 -2.77 -2.79 -2.28
CA ALA A 49 -2.41 -1.54 -2.97
C ALA A 49 -1.16 -1.71 -3.80
N LEU A 50 -0.22 -2.51 -3.35
CA LEU A 50 0.98 -2.79 -4.14
C LEU A 50 0.62 -3.53 -5.42
N HIS A 51 -0.30 -4.50 -5.33
CA HIS A 51 -0.80 -5.16 -6.53
C HIS A 51 -1.43 -4.16 -7.50
N VAL A 52 -2.22 -3.23 -6.98
CA VAL A 52 -2.83 -2.21 -7.81
C VAL A 52 -1.77 -1.35 -8.49
N ALA A 53 -0.73 -0.97 -7.74
CA ALA A 53 0.35 -0.18 -8.31
C ALA A 53 1.06 -0.92 -9.43
N VAL A 54 1.36 -2.20 -9.21
CA VAL A 54 2.03 -3.00 -10.23
C VAL A 54 1.16 -3.07 -11.48
N LYS A 55 -0.13 -3.31 -11.31
CA LYS A 55 -1.02 -3.39 -12.45
C LYS A 55 -1.11 -2.06 -13.18
N HIS A 56 -1.17 -0.97 -12.41
CA HIS A 56 -1.33 0.35 -13.01
C HIS A 56 -0.09 0.79 -13.78
N PHE A 57 1.10 0.53 -13.23
CA PHE A 57 2.35 1.07 -13.78
C PHE A 57 3.18 0.06 -14.55
N ARG A 58 2.97 -1.22 -14.34
CA ARG A 58 3.84 -2.26 -14.90
C ARG A 58 3.09 -3.37 -15.63
N GLU A 59 1.85 -3.13 -15.96
CA GLU A 59 1.05 -4.17 -16.63
C GLU A 59 1.75 -4.58 -17.92
N GLY A 60 1.88 -5.88 -18.13
CA GLY A 60 2.51 -6.40 -19.32
C GLY A 60 4.02 -6.41 -19.30
N GLN A 61 4.64 -5.96 -18.22
CA GLN A 61 6.09 -5.95 -18.09
C GLN A 61 6.54 -7.09 -17.18
N GLU A 62 7.77 -7.54 -17.40
CA GLU A 62 8.32 -8.59 -16.54
C GLU A 62 8.77 -8.04 -15.20
N ASP A 63 9.28 -6.82 -15.20
CA ASP A 63 9.74 -6.19 -13.97
C ASP A 63 8.55 -5.58 -13.26
N HIS A 64 8.25 -6.08 -12.08
CA HIS A 64 7.11 -5.64 -11.31
C HIS A 64 7.49 -4.74 -10.13
N HIS A 65 8.71 -4.22 -10.13
CA HIS A 65 9.11 -3.29 -9.09
C HIS A 65 8.42 -1.94 -9.28
N VAL A 66 7.98 -1.36 -8.19
CA VAL A 66 7.35 -0.03 -8.20
C VAL A 66 8.04 0.86 -7.19
N THR A 67 8.06 2.15 -7.47
CA THR A 67 8.68 3.12 -6.57
C THR A 67 7.75 3.42 -5.42
N GLY A 68 8.29 4.08 -4.38
CA GLY A 68 7.47 4.49 -3.24
C GLY A 68 6.31 5.37 -3.66
N GLN A 69 6.56 6.33 -4.55
CA GLN A 69 5.49 7.21 -5.02
C GLN A 69 4.45 6.44 -5.83
N GLU A 70 4.88 5.44 -6.59
CA GLU A 70 3.94 4.60 -7.32
C GLU A 70 3.10 3.76 -6.37
N VAL A 71 3.68 3.28 -5.28
CA VAL A 71 2.91 2.57 -4.27
C VAL A 71 1.86 3.49 -3.67
N LEU A 72 2.22 4.75 -3.40
CA LEU A 72 1.25 5.71 -2.87
C LEU A 72 0.09 5.93 -3.83
N GLU A 73 0.35 5.94 -5.13
CA GLU A 73 -0.74 6.04 -6.09
C GLU A 73 -1.61 4.79 -6.05
N GLY A 74 -1.01 3.62 -5.89
CA GLY A 74 -1.78 2.40 -5.69
C GLY A 74 -2.66 2.47 -4.46
N VAL A 75 -2.15 3.05 -3.39
CA VAL A 75 -2.92 3.26 -2.16
C VAL A 75 -4.13 4.14 -2.45
N ARG A 76 -3.92 5.24 -3.16
CA ARG A 76 -5.01 6.15 -3.48
C ARG A 76 -6.09 5.46 -4.31
N LEU A 77 -5.66 4.80 -5.37
CA LEU A 77 -6.60 4.13 -6.27
C LEU A 77 -7.37 3.03 -5.54
N HIS A 78 -6.66 2.23 -4.78
CA HIS A 78 -7.28 1.10 -4.10
C HIS A 78 -8.25 1.56 -3.01
N ALA A 79 -7.83 2.54 -2.22
CA ALA A 79 -8.68 3.03 -1.14
C ALA A 79 -9.96 3.64 -1.68
N LEU A 80 -9.85 4.43 -2.74
CA LEU A 80 -11.05 5.05 -3.32
C LEU A 80 -11.98 4.00 -3.92
N ALA A 81 -11.41 2.97 -4.56
CA ALA A 81 -12.22 1.92 -5.17
C ALA A 81 -12.92 1.07 -4.11
N GLU A 82 -12.22 0.76 -3.02
CA GLU A 82 -12.75 -0.15 -2.01
C GLU A 82 -13.65 0.54 -1.01
N TYR A 83 -13.29 1.75 -0.62
CA TYR A 83 -13.95 2.39 0.51
C TYR A 83 -14.66 3.67 0.16
N GLY A 84 -14.43 4.20 -1.03
CA GLY A 84 -15.10 5.42 -1.46
C GLY A 84 -14.97 6.55 -0.43
N PRO A 85 -16.10 7.18 -0.07
CA PRO A 85 -16.03 8.30 0.87
C PRO A 85 -15.54 7.94 2.25
N MET A 86 -15.49 6.65 2.59
CA MET A 86 -15.02 6.20 3.90
C MET A 86 -13.51 5.99 3.94
N ALA A 87 -12.83 6.17 2.82
CA ALA A 87 -11.41 5.80 2.73
C ALA A 87 -10.58 6.50 3.79
N ARG A 88 -10.74 7.81 3.95
CA ARG A 88 -9.93 8.56 4.91
C ARG A 88 -10.17 8.06 6.33
N THR A 89 -11.42 7.83 6.67
CA THR A 89 -11.78 7.36 7.99
C THR A 89 -11.17 5.98 8.28
N ILE A 90 -11.30 5.08 7.33
CA ILE A 90 -10.81 3.72 7.52
C ILE A 90 -9.28 3.72 7.67
N LEU A 91 -8.59 4.45 6.80
CA LEU A 91 -7.14 4.52 6.91
C LEU A 91 -6.72 5.12 8.24
N GLY A 92 -7.41 6.15 8.69
CA GLY A 92 -7.12 6.77 9.98
C GLY A 92 -7.33 5.81 11.13
N GLU A 93 -8.38 4.98 11.07
CA GLU A 93 -8.63 3.97 12.09
C GLU A 93 -7.49 2.96 12.18
N TRP A 94 -6.83 2.72 11.07
CA TRP A 94 -5.70 1.81 11.05
C TRP A 94 -4.38 2.47 11.44
N GLY A 95 -4.39 3.78 11.68
CA GLY A 95 -3.18 4.52 12.01
C GLY A 95 -2.45 5.08 10.81
N VAL A 96 -3.07 5.04 9.64
CA VAL A 96 -2.43 5.47 8.39
C VAL A 96 -2.97 6.83 8.02
N ASP A 97 -2.17 7.86 8.23
CA ASP A 97 -2.60 9.24 8.03
C ASP A 97 -1.82 9.96 6.93
N ARG A 98 -0.73 9.40 6.47
CA ARG A 98 0.10 10.04 5.46
C ARG A 98 1.00 9.01 4.78
N GLY A 99 1.67 9.47 3.73
CA GLY A 99 2.52 8.58 2.95
C GLY A 99 3.61 7.91 3.76
N GLU A 100 4.18 8.63 4.73
CA GLU A 100 5.21 8.05 5.58
C GLU A 100 4.71 6.82 6.33
N ASP A 101 3.42 6.82 6.70
CA ASP A 101 2.85 5.63 7.36
C ASP A 101 2.81 4.45 6.40
N VAL A 102 2.48 4.69 5.14
CA VAL A 102 2.52 3.63 4.13
C VAL A 102 3.94 3.10 4.01
N GLY A 103 4.93 4.00 4.01
CA GLY A 103 6.33 3.58 3.99
C GLY A 103 6.68 2.70 5.17
N ASN A 104 6.21 3.06 6.35
CA ASN A 104 6.46 2.25 7.55
C ASN A 104 5.87 0.86 7.39
N LEU A 105 4.65 0.76 6.89
CA LEU A 105 4.01 -0.54 6.68
C LEU A 105 4.79 -1.38 5.68
N VAL A 106 5.19 -0.77 4.57
CA VAL A 106 5.96 -1.49 3.55
C VAL A 106 7.29 -1.98 4.12
N TYR A 107 8.00 -1.11 4.83
CA TYR A 107 9.31 -1.48 5.34
C TYR A 107 9.22 -2.46 6.49
N ASN A 108 8.14 -2.43 7.26
CA ASN A 108 7.93 -3.48 8.26
C ASN A 108 7.81 -4.85 7.58
N LEU A 109 7.16 -4.91 6.42
CA LEU A 109 7.05 -6.17 5.70
C LEU A 109 8.34 -6.54 4.97
N ILE A 110 9.16 -5.55 4.62
CA ILE A 110 10.49 -5.84 4.08
C ILE A 110 11.37 -6.46 5.15
N GLU A 111 11.27 -5.96 6.39
CA GLU A 111 12.05 -6.50 7.49
C GLU A 111 11.70 -7.96 7.80
N THR A 112 10.47 -8.37 7.53
CA THR A 112 10.08 -9.76 7.69
C THR A 112 10.43 -10.61 6.48
N SER A 113 11.04 -10.01 5.48
CA SER A 113 11.38 -10.66 4.20
C SER A 113 10.17 -11.03 3.36
N TYR A 114 8.98 -10.55 3.71
CA TYR A 114 7.82 -10.81 2.88
C TYR A 114 7.88 -10.01 1.57
N PHE A 115 8.20 -8.72 1.68
CA PHE A 115 8.47 -7.89 0.49
C PHE A 115 9.97 -7.85 0.25
N GLY A 116 10.36 -7.66 -1.03
CA GLY A 116 11.73 -7.40 -1.39
C GLY A 116 11.92 -5.95 -1.79
N LYS A 117 13.17 -5.52 -1.82
CA LYS A 117 13.51 -4.19 -2.30
C LYS A 117 14.83 -4.22 -3.04
N ASN A 118 15.08 -3.20 -3.84
CA ASN A 118 16.35 -3.00 -4.51
C ASN A 118 17.26 -2.15 -3.64
N ASP A 119 18.55 -2.18 -3.97
CA ASP A 119 19.55 -1.48 -3.15
C ASP A 119 19.30 0.01 -3.05
N GLY A 120 18.72 0.60 -4.07
CA GLY A 120 18.46 2.05 -4.05
C GLY A 120 17.21 2.47 -3.33
N ASP A 121 16.42 1.51 -2.85
CA ASP A 121 15.17 1.83 -2.19
C ASP A 121 15.39 2.37 -0.78
N SER A 122 14.57 3.33 -0.40
CA SER A 122 14.67 3.96 0.90
C SER A 122 13.26 4.28 1.39
N ILE A 123 13.09 4.26 2.71
CA ILE A 123 11.81 4.61 3.29
C ILE A 123 11.44 6.06 2.99
N GLU A 124 12.45 6.90 2.77
CA GLU A 124 12.20 8.29 2.39
C GLU A 124 11.52 8.43 1.03
N ASP A 125 11.54 7.38 0.23
CA ASP A 125 10.84 7.41 -1.05
C ASP A 125 9.34 7.61 -0.90
N PHE A 126 8.80 7.40 0.29
CA PHE A 126 7.38 7.60 0.57
C PHE A 126 7.06 8.99 1.10
N ALA A 127 8.06 9.82 1.27
CA ALA A 127 7.85 11.17 1.78
C ALA A 127 7.35 12.09 0.67
N GLY A 128 6.63 13.14 1.07
CA GLY A 128 6.25 14.18 0.14
C GLY A 128 5.19 13.79 -0.86
N GLY A 129 4.40 12.77 -0.55
CA GLY A 129 3.29 12.39 -1.40
C GLY A 129 2.11 13.34 -1.22
N TYR A 130 0.95 12.88 -1.68
CA TYR A 130 -0.25 13.70 -1.61
C TYR A 130 -0.75 13.81 -0.16
N ASP A 131 -1.57 14.84 0.06
CA ASP A 131 -2.23 15.03 1.33
C ASP A 131 -3.45 14.10 1.39
N PHE A 132 -3.52 13.26 2.42
CA PHE A 132 -4.59 12.28 2.53
C PHE A 132 -5.96 12.93 2.64
N ASP A 133 -6.06 14.02 3.40
CA ASP A 133 -7.36 14.67 3.53
C ASP A 133 -7.88 15.15 2.17
N ARG A 134 -7.00 15.68 1.34
CA ARG A 134 -7.39 16.12 0.02
C ARG A 134 -7.64 14.95 -0.91
N ALA A 135 -6.73 13.99 -0.92
CA ALA A 135 -6.83 12.89 -1.88
C ALA A 135 -8.09 12.07 -1.67
N PHE A 136 -8.51 11.89 -0.42
CA PHE A 136 -9.64 11.04 -0.11
C PHE A 136 -10.91 11.84 0.21
N GLY A 137 -10.79 13.16 0.30
CA GLY A 137 -11.95 14.01 0.55
C GLY A 137 -12.45 14.75 -0.67
N GLU A 138 -11.55 15.29 -1.46
CA GLU A 138 -11.95 16.11 -2.61
C GLU A 138 -12.84 15.40 -3.61
N PRO A 139 -12.59 14.13 -3.95
CA PRO A 139 -13.47 13.46 -4.92
C PRO A 139 -14.93 13.43 -4.49
N PHE A 140 -15.19 13.56 -3.20
CA PHE A 140 -16.54 13.48 -2.65
C PHE A 140 -17.03 14.82 -2.10
N ALA A 141 -16.30 15.90 -2.40
CA ALA A 141 -16.70 17.22 -1.93
C ALA A 141 -18.00 17.63 -2.60
N PRO A 142 -18.84 18.40 -1.90
CA PRO A 142 -20.08 18.85 -2.50
C PRO A 142 -19.82 19.66 -3.74
N ARG A 143 -20.59 19.40 -4.78
CA ARG A 143 -20.46 20.14 -6.04
C ARG A 143 -21.07 21.51 -5.96
N LEU A 144 -21.83 21.76 -4.93
CA LEU A 144 -22.57 22.99 -4.80
C LEU A 144 -21.66 24.21 -4.92
N SER A 145 -20.46 24.12 -4.36
CA SER A 145 -19.54 25.24 -4.40
C SER A 145 -19.16 25.66 -5.80
N ARG A 146 -19.21 24.75 -6.75
CA ARG A 146 -18.86 25.08 -8.12
C ARG A 146 -19.92 25.87 -8.83
N GLN A 147 -21.13 25.73 -8.39
CA GLN A 147 -22.25 26.39 -9.05
C GLN A 147 -22.33 27.87 -8.72
N LYS A 148 -21.54 28.29 -7.78
CA LYS A 148 -21.52 29.69 -7.38
C LYS A 148 -20.63 30.54 -8.24
N ALA A 149 -19.88 29.94 -9.07
CA ALA A 149 -18.96 30.71 -9.92
C ALA A 149 -19.67 31.60 -10.91
#